data_3986634e9491c3ff9969cabbbeca3019
#
_entry.id   3986634e9491c3ff9969cabbbeca3019
#
_cell.length_a   1.000
_cell.length_b   1.000
_cell.length_c   1.000
_cell.angle_alpha   90.00
_cell.angle_beta   90.00
_cell.angle_gamma   90.00
#
_symmetry.space_group_name_H-M   'P 1'
#
loop_
_entity.id
_entity.type
_entity.pdbx_description
1 polymer ?
#
loop_
_entity_poly.entity_id
_entity_poly.type
_entity_poly.pdbx_seq_one_letter_code
_entity_poly.pdbx_strand_id
1 'polypeptide(L)'
;MYVIIIGVNNLTQKLVTSYSEYEHEVTVIEKDIEKCHYFDQLFGPICQNGDACDPEIQSLAGMDRADILIIATKSDKDNFLIGMVAKSKYNVKKTINLANDSSYIKAFSYFGINTVINIESMILRSIEQETSILAPWAITELNTNPKKMILGIRIDSYSKIIGKSIKDIILPNHSSIILLIRANGITDPPSEHKTIHSEDELLILTEEKNKNKMLEYLS
;
A
#
# COMPACT_ATOMS: atom_id res chain seq x y z
N MET A 1 14.47 14.74 -9.81
CA MET A 1 14.20 14.74 -8.35
C MET A 1 15.37 14.05 -7.66
N TYR A 2 15.63 14.42 -6.41
CA TYR A 2 16.59 13.73 -5.58
C TYR A 2 15.91 12.80 -4.60
N VAL A 3 16.23 11.52 -4.69
CA VAL A 3 15.59 10.44 -3.91
C VAL A 3 16.62 9.79 -3.00
N ILE A 4 16.31 9.72 -1.71
CA ILE A 4 17.12 8.97 -0.75
C ILE A 4 16.38 7.70 -0.37
N ILE A 5 17.06 6.56 -0.41
CA ILE A 5 16.50 5.25 -0.03
C ILE A 5 17.31 4.69 1.13
N ILE A 6 16.66 4.28 2.21
CA ILE A 6 17.31 3.72 3.39
C ILE A 6 17.14 2.20 3.41
N GLY A 7 18.28 1.50 3.47
CA GLY A 7 18.37 0.05 3.56
C GLY A 7 18.52 -0.62 2.18
N VAL A 8 19.39 -1.62 2.12
CA VAL A 8 19.64 -2.43 0.92
C VAL A 8 18.93 -3.77 1.03
N ASN A 9 18.02 -4.02 0.07
CA ASN A 9 17.28 -5.25 -0.11
C ASN A 9 16.72 -5.37 -1.54
N ASN A 10 16.03 -6.46 -1.88
CA ASN A 10 15.48 -6.66 -3.22
C ASN A 10 14.48 -5.59 -3.67
N LEU A 11 13.70 -5.03 -2.74
CA LEU A 11 12.76 -3.95 -3.05
C LEU A 11 13.54 -2.67 -3.42
N THR A 12 14.52 -2.29 -2.60
CA THR A 12 15.30 -1.07 -2.83
C THR A 12 16.13 -1.16 -4.12
N GLN A 13 16.63 -2.35 -4.48
CA GLN A 13 17.28 -2.57 -5.77
C GLN A 13 16.35 -2.25 -6.94
N LYS A 14 15.11 -2.75 -6.90
CA LYS A 14 14.11 -2.45 -7.94
C LYS A 14 13.75 -0.96 -7.98
N LEU A 15 13.63 -0.32 -6.82
CA LEU A 15 13.37 1.11 -6.73
C LEU A 15 14.50 1.92 -7.36
N VAL A 16 15.77 1.60 -7.04
CA VAL A 16 16.94 2.26 -7.64
C VAL A 16 16.91 2.13 -9.16
N THR A 17 16.68 0.91 -9.69
CA THR A 17 16.57 0.70 -11.14
C THR A 17 15.50 1.60 -11.73
N SER A 18 14.29 1.58 -11.17
CA SER A 18 13.17 2.36 -11.69
C SER A 18 13.42 3.87 -11.65
N TYR A 19 13.93 4.40 -10.53
CA TYR A 19 14.23 5.83 -10.44
C TYR A 19 15.36 6.27 -11.38
N SER A 20 16.37 5.41 -11.58
CA SER A 20 17.48 5.68 -12.50
C SER A 20 17.01 5.69 -13.97
N GLU A 21 16.09 4.83 -14.36
CA GLU A 21 15.46 4.82 -15.69
C GLU A 21 14.75 6.13 -16.02
N TYR A 22 14.21 6.81 -14.99
CA TYR A 22 13.58 8.13 -15.13
C TYR A 22 14.53 9.31 -14.88
N GLU A 23 15.85 9.07 -14.94
CA GLU A 23 16.91 10.09 -14.77
C GLU A 23 16.80 10.84 -13.42
N HIS A 24 16.38 10.17 -12.36
CA HIS A 24 16.38 10.75 -11.02
C HIS A 24 17.72 10.50 -10.32
N GLU A 25 18.19 11.48 -9.58
CA GLU A 25 19.35 11.31 -8.72
C GLU A 25 18.96 10.45 -7.51
N VAL A 26 19.70 9.37 -7.26
CA VAL A 26 19.40 8.44 -6.17
C VAL A 26 20.62 8.29 -5.27
N THR A 27 20.41 8.33 -3.96
CA THR A 27 21.39 7.93 -2.97
C THR A 27 20.79 6.88 -2.05
N VAL A 28 21.56 5.86 -1.74
CA VAL A 28 21.17 4.80 -0.80
C VAL A 28 21.99 4.95 0.47
N ILE A 29 21.36 4.76 1.66
CA ILE A 29 22.11 4.68 2.93
C ILE A 29 21.98 3.25 3.43
N GLU A 30 23.12 2.60 3.68
CA GLU A 30 23.19 1.23 4.21
C GLU A 30 24.32 1.11 5.22
N LYS A 31 24.01 0.49 6.37
CA LYS A 31 25.01 0.29 7.43
C LYS A 31 25.97 -0.88 7.19
N ASP A 32 25.54 -1.85 6.41
CA ASP A 32 26.33 -3.01 6.02
C ASP A 32 27.22 -2.65 4.84
N ILE A 33 28.54 -2.57 5.08
CA ILE A 33 29.53 -2.15 4.09
C ILE A 33 29.57 -3.08 2.86
N GLU A 34 29.35 -4.37 3.05
CA GLU A 34 29.40 -5.34 1.94
C GLU A 34 28.21 -5.13 1.00
N LYS A 35 27.03 -4.86 1.56
CA LYS A 35 25.84 -4.54 0.78
C LYS A 35 25.98 -3.19 0.06
N CYS A 36 26.58 -2.22 0.73
CA CYS A 36 26.85 -0.92 0.12
C CYS A 36 27.79 -1.08 -1.09
N HIS A 37 28.90 -1.80 -0.94
CA HIS A 37 29.80 -2.10 -2.05
C HIS A 37 29.12 -2.87 -3.19
N TYR A 38 28.27 -3.83 -2.86
CA TYR A 38 27.50 -4.56 -3.86
C TYR A 38 26.59 -3.63 -4.69
N PHE A 39 25.92 -2.67 -4.04
CA PHE A 39 25.10 -1.68 -4.73
C PHE A 39 25.93 -0.76 -5.62
N ASP A 40 27.09 -0.30 -5.14
CA ASP A 40 27.99 0.53 -5.92
C ASP A 40 28.54 -0.19 -7.16
N GLN A 41 28.76 -1.50 -7.07
CA GLN A 41 29.12 -2.30 -8.24
C GLN A 41 28.01 -2.40 -9.29
N LEU A 42 26.75 -2.40 -8.87
CA LEU A 42 25.61 -2.51 -9.78
C LEU A 42 25.18 -1.18 -10.40
N PHE A 43 25.23 -0.10 -9.63
CA PHE A 43 24.59 1.17 -9.98
C PHE A 43 25.55 2.36 -10.05
N GLY A 44 26.84 2.14 -9.79
CA GLY A 44 27.82 3.21 -9.59
C GLY A 44 27.81 3.71 -8.13
N PRO A 45 28.62 4.71 -7.80
CA PRO A 45 28.85 5.17 -6.42
C PRO A 45 27.63 5.96 -5.89
N ILE A 46 26.57 5.24 -5.53
CA ILE A 46 25.31 5.80 -5.02
C ILE A 46 25.07 5.47 -3.55
N CYS A 47 25.88 4.57 -2.96
CA CYS A 47 25.64 4.11 -1.60
C CYS A 47 26.52 4.85 -0.57
N GLN A 48 25.87 5.56 0.34
CA GLN A 48 26.49 6.12 1.54
C GLN A 48 26.50 5.06 2.64
N ASN A 49 27.68 4.54 3.00
CA ASN A 49 27.79 3.61 4.10
C ASN A 49 27.65 4.33 5.45
N GLY A 50 26.77 3.82 6.30
CA GLY A 50 26.57 4.34 7.65
C GLY A 50 25.18 4.02 8.23
N ASP A 51 25.01 4.33 9.51
CA ASP A 51 23.72 4.20 10.17
C ASP A 51 22.83 5.42 9.82
N ALA A 52 21.70 5.17 9.18
CA ALA A 52 20.76 6.23 8.82
C ALA A 52 20.08 6.89 10.04
N CYS A 53 20.17 6.30 11.23
CA CYS A 53 19.76 6.96 12.47
C CYS A 53 20.75 8.06 12.90
N ASP A 54 21.96 8.07 12.36
CA ASP A 54 22.97 9.09 12.66
C ASP A 54 22.72 10.35 11.83
N PRO A 55 22.53 11.52 12.49
CA PRO A 55 22.35 12.80 11.79
C PRO A 55 23.52 13.23 10.88
N GLU A 56 24.73 12.78 11.17
CA GLU A 56 25.90 13.09 10.33
C GLU A 56 25.81 12.32 9.00
N ILE A 57 25.45 11.05 9.04
CA ILE A 57 25.23 10.21 7.85
C ILE A 57 24.07 10.75 7.02
N GLN A 58 22.98 11.18 7.65
CA GLN A 58 21.86 11.82 6.96
C GLN A 58 22.29 13.11 6.24
N SER A 59 23.12 13.92 6.90
CA SER A 59 23.65 15.16 6.31
C SER A 59 24.58 14.86 5.13
N LEU A 60 25.48 13.89 5.28
CA LEU A 60 26.40 13.47 4.19
C LEU A 60 25.66 12.95 2.97
N ALA A 61 24.53 12.25 3.18
CA ALA A 61 23.66 11.79 2.12
C ALA A 61 22.77 12.90 1.51
N GLY A 62 22.89 14.15 1.94
CA GLY A 62 22.13 15.28 1.41
C GLY A 62 20.63 15.25 1.76
N MET A 63 20.28 14.83 2.98
CA MET A 63 18.89 14.75 3.44
C MET A 63 18.15 16.10 3.34
N ASP A 64 18.85 17.21 3.49
CA ASP A 64 18.34 18.58 3.41
C ASP A 64 17.79 18.96 2.02
N ARG A 65 18.33 18.33 0.95
CA ARG A 65 17.88 18.56 -0.43
C ARG A 65 16.97 17.47 -0.98
N ALA A 66 16.67 16.44 -0.18
CA ALA A 66 15.86 15.32 -0.64
C ALA A 66 14.42 15.74 -0.98
N ASP A 67 13.98 15.41 -2.19
CA ASP A 67 12.58 15.54 -2.59
C ASP A 67 11.74 14.40 -2.02
N ILE A 68 12.30 13.18 -2.03
CA ILE A 68 11.64 11.96 -1.55
C ILE A 68 12.62 11.17 -0.68
N LEU A 69 12.13 10.72 0.46
CA LEU A 69 12.82 9.76 1.33
C LEU A 69 12.00 8.48 1.41
N ILE A 70 12.62 7.34 1.09
CA ILE A 70 12.00 6.01 1.23
C ILE A 70 12.78 5.24 2.28
N ILE A 71 12.09 4.81 3.34
CA ILE A 71 12.70 4.12 4.48
C ILE A 71 12.21 2.68 4.46
N ALA A 72 13.13 1.76 4.16
CA ALA A 72 12.83 0.36 3.87
C ALA A 72 13.77 -0.61 4.60
N THR A 73 14.11 -0.32 5.87
CA THR A 73 14.90 -1.25 6.68
C THR A 73 14.03 -2.37 7.28
N LYS A 74 14.68 -3.35 7.89
CA LYS A 74 13.98 -4.44 8.61
C LYS A 74 13.53 -4.02 10.02
N SER A 75 13.98 -2.87 10.52
CA SER A 75 13.69 -2.39 11.88
C SER A 75 12.65 -1.29 11.85
N ASP A 76 11.45 -1.56 12.33
CA ASP A 76 10.39 -0.54 12.43
C ASP A 76 10.75 0.60 13.38
N LYS A 77 11.57 0.33 14.39
CA LYS A 77 12.10 1.38 15.29
C LYS A 77 13.00 2.34 14.54
N ASP A 78 13.91 1.81 13.71
CA ASP A 78 14.83 2.64 12.93
C ASP A 78 14.03 3.39 11.85
N ASN A 79 13.11 2.71 11.15
CA ASN A 79 12.22 3.34 10.17
C ASN A 79 11.45 4.52 10.78
N PHE A 80 10.93 4.34 11.98
CA PHE A 80 10.20 5.38 12.71
C PHE A 80 11.12 6.54 13.09
N LEU A 81 12.29 6.27 13.69
CA LEU A 81 13.25 7.29 14.12
C LEU A 81 13.75 8.12 12.93
N ILE A 82 14.17 7.46 11.86
CA ILE A 82 14.64 8.12 10.63
C ILE A 82 13.54 9.01 10.06
N GLY A 83 12.31 8.50 9.96
CA GLY A 83 11.17 9.26 9.45
C GLY A 83 10.84 10.49 10.28
N MET A 84 10.93 10.38 11.63
CA MET A 84 10.77 11.51 12.52
C MET A 84 11.82 12.60 12.32
N VAL A 85 13.08 12.21 12.25
CA VAL A 85 14.19 13.15 12.05
C VAL A 85 14.10 13.81 10.68
N ALA A 86 13.83 13.05 9.63
CA ALA A 86 13.66 13.57 8.28
C ALA A 86 12.56 14.64 8.20
N LYS A 87 11.46 14.41 8.91
CA LYS A 87 10.35 15.37 8.96
C LYS A 87 10.66 16.61 9.81
N SER A 88 11.20 16.41 11.02
CA SER A 88 11.35 17.49 12.00
C SER A 88 12.59 18.35 11.75
N LYS A 89 13.69 17.75 11.33
CA LYS A 89 15.00 18.45 11.15
C LYS A 89 15.20 18.92 9.71
N TYR A 90 14.89 18.06 8.73
CA TYR A 90 15.21 18.34 7.32
C TYR A 90 14.00 18.78 6.49
N ASN A 91 12.79 18.67 7.05
CA ASN A 91 11.54 19.04 6.37
C ASN A 91 11.39 18.42 4.97
N VAL A 92 11.80 17.14 4.84
CA VAL A 92 11.70 16.41 3.57
C VAL A 92 10.25 16.42 3.08
N LYS A 93 10.03 16.80 1.82
CA LYS A 93 8.70 17.03 1.24
C LYS A 93 7.83 15.78 1.27
N LYS A 94 8.41 14.63 0.96
CA LYS A 94 7.70 13.36 0.91
C LYS A 94 8.53 12.26 1.55
N THR A 95 8.04 11.73 2.66
CA THR A 95 8.65 10.60 3.36
C THR A 95 7.73 9.39 3.25
N ILE A 96 8.24 8.28 2.74
CA ILE A 96 7.53 6.99 2.61
C ILE A 96 8.22 6.01 3.56
N ASN A 97 7.48 5.52 4.55
CA ASN A 97 7.99 4.57 5.53
C ASN A 97 7.39 3.20 5.31
N LEU A 98 8.22 2.16 5.34
CA LEU A 98 7.72 0.80 5.47
C LEU A 98 7.53 0.47 6.95
N ALA A 99 6.39 -0.15 7.26
CA ALA A 99 6.13 -0.79 8.54
C ALA A 99 6.00 -2.29 8.31
N ASN A 100 6.87 -3.07 8.96
CA ASN A 100 6.83 -4.52 8.88
C ASN A 100 5.72 -5.08 9.79
N ASP A 101 5.51 -4.45 10.95
CA ASP A 101 4.50 -4.81 11.95
C ASP A 101 3.41 -3.72 12.02
N SER A 102 2.15 -4.14 11.93
CA SER A 102 0.97 -3.28 11.97
C SER A 102 0.82 -2.48 13.28
N SER A 103 1.42 -2.95 14.39
CA SER A 103 1.39 -2.25 15.67
C SER A 103 2.04 -0.87 15.65
N TYR A 104 3.03 -0.66 14.76
CA TYR A 104 3.73 0.61 14.62
C TYR A 104 2.94 1.70 13.89
N ILE A 105 1.89 1.36 13.13
CA ILE A 105 1.12 2.33 12.30
C ILE A 105 0.57 3.47 13.15
N LYS A 106 0.05 3.16 14.35
CA LYS A 106 -0.49 4.18 15.27
C LYS A 106 0.59 5.17 15.72
N ALA A 107 1.80 4.68 15.96
CA ALA A 107 2.93 5.53 16.34
C ALA A 107 3.31 6.47 15.19
N PHE A 108 3.48 5.95 13.98
CA PHE A 108 3.75 6.77 12.80
C PHE A 108 2.71 7.87 12.62
N SER A 109 1.42 7.51 12.68
CA SER A 109 0.31 8.46 12.52
C SER A 109 0.30 9.53 13.62
N TYR A 110 0.52 9.14 14.88
CA TYR A 110 0.54 10.07 16.02
C TYR A 110 1.61 11.16 15.86
N PHE A 111 2.78 10.79 15.35
CA PHE A 111 3.86 11.74 15.07
C PHE A 111 3.77 12.40 13.69
N GLY A 112 2.63 12.23 13.01
CA GLY A 112 2.33 12.90 11.75
C GLY A 112 3.15 12.37 10.55
N ILE A 113 3.64 11.15 10.62
CA ILE A 113 4.22 10.44 9.48
C ILE A 113 3.06 9.76 8.75
N ASN A 114 2.56 10.41 7.69
CA ASN A 114 1.27 10.05 7.10
C ASN A 114 1.37 9.03 5.96
N THR A 115 2.56 8.88 5.37
CA THR A 115 2.76 7.90 4.30
C THR A 115 3.50 6.69 4.85
N VAL A 116 2.72 5.73 5.34
CA VAL A 116 3.23 4.46 5.86
C VAL A 116 2.64 3.32 5.05
N ILE A 117 3.50 2.46 4.53
CA ILE A 117 3.13 1.24 3.81
C ILE A 117 3.30 0.06 4.77
N ASN A 118 2.19 -0.55 5.18
CA ASN A 118 2.22 -1.74 6.03
C ASN A 118 2.37 -3.00 5.17
N ILE A 119 3.53 -3.65 5.26
CA ILE A 119 3.87 -4.83 4.45
C ILE A 119 3.00 -6.03 4.85
N GLU A 120 2.84 -6.27 6.14
CA GLU A 120 2.01 -7.36 6.67
C GLU A 120 0.57 -7.27 6.15
N SER A 121 -0.04 -6.09 6.26
CA SER A 121 -1.40 -5.87 5.76
C SER A 121 -1.52 -6.02 4.25
N MET A 122 -0.50 -5.62 3.49
CA MET A 122 -0.50 -5.78 2.03
C MET A 122 -0.44 -7.26 1.64
N ILE A 123 0.44 -8.04 2.27
CA ILE A 123 0.57 -9.48 2.02
C ILE A 123 -0.73 -10.19 2.43
N LEU A 124 -1.27 -9.86 3.61
CA LEU A 124 -2.51 -10.47 4.09
C LEU A 124 -3.66 -10.24 3.10
N ARG A 125 -3.84 -9.00 2.64
CA ARG A 125 -4.86 -8.67 1.62
C ARG A 125 -4.66 -9.47 0.33
N SER A 126 -3.42 -9.63 -0.14
CA SER A 126 -3.14 -10.40 -1.34
C SER A 126 -3.50 -11.88 -1.16
N ILE A 127 -3.20 -12.46 0.01
CA ILE A 127 -3.58 -13.83 0.33
C ILE A 127 -5.10 -13.99 0.43
N GLU A 128 -5.78 -13.05 1.11
CA GLU A 128 -7.25 -13.05 1.22
C GLU A 128 -7.92 -12.96 -0.16
N GLN A 129 -7.36 -12.17 -1.08
CA GLN A 129 -7.85 -12.03 -2.45
C GLN A 129 -7.71 -13.35 -3.25
N GLU A 130 -6.57 -14.01 -3.14
CA GLU A 130 -6.32 -15.28 -3.86
C GLU A 130 -7.12 -16.45 -3.27
N THR A 131 -7.30 -16.47 -1.95
CA THR A 131 -8.01 -17.56 -1.29
C THR A 131 -9.52 -17.45 -1.43
N SER A 132 -10.06 -16.28 -1.78
CA SER A 132 -11.49 -15.96 -2.03
C SER A 132 -12.52 -16.71 -1.16
N ILE A 133 -12.13 -17.14 0.03
CA ILE A 133 -12.95 -17.92 0.93
C ILE A 133 -13.84 -16.94 1.72
N LEU A 134 -15.03 -16.64 1.20
CA LEU A 134 -16.20 -16.20 1.96
C LEU A 134 -16.19 -14.81 2.61
N ALA A 135 -15.19 -13.95 2.40
CA ALA A 135 -15.19 -12.62 2.98
C ALA A 135 -15.00 -11.53 1.92
N PRO A 136 -15.65 -10.36 2.06
CA PRO A 136 -15.33 -9.21 1.25
C PRO A 136 -13.86 -8.81 1.45
N TRP A 137 -13.07 -8.81 0.38
CA TRP A 137 -11.69 -8.36 0.47
C TRP A 137 -11.57 -6.90 0.06
N ALA A 138 -10.71 -6.15 0.74
CA ALA A 138 -10.43 -4.76 0.39
C ALA A 138 -9.47 -4.70 -0.79
N ILE A 139 -9.92 -4.15 -1.92
CA ILE A 139 -9.06 -3.90 -3.09
C ILE A 139 -8.22 -2.66 -2.85
N THR A 140 -8.84 -1.56 -2.44
CA THR A 140 -8.14 -0.31 -2.13
C THR A 140 -8.94 0.54 -1.15
N GLU A 141 -8.22 1.31 -0.36
CA GLU A 141 -8.78 2.35 0.50
C GLU A 141 -8.63 3.70 -0.21
N LEU A 142 -9.68 4.51 -0.17
CA LEU A 142 -9.69 5.85 -0.74
C LEU A 142 -9.45 6.88 0.36
N ASN A 143 -8.60 7.85 0.08
CA ASN A 143 -8.32 8.93 1.03
C ASN A 143 -9.45 9.97 0.99
N THR A 144 -10.60 9.60 1.54
CA THR A 144 -11.82 10.42 1.61
C THR A 144 -12.28 10.64 3.05
N ASN A 145 -13.15 11.60 3.28
CA ASN A 145 -13.80 11.83 4.57
C ASN A 145 -15.32 11.88 4.38
N PRO A 146 -16.12 10.89 4.84
CA PRO A 146 -15.70 9.68 5.54
C PRO A 146 -14.84 8.75 4.68
N LYS A 147 -14.02 7.91 5.33
CA LYS A 147 -13.12 6.97 4.67
C LYS A 147 -13.91 5.93 3.88
N LYS A 148 -13.64 5.85 2.58
CA LYS A 148 -14.25 4.89 1.66
C LYS A 148 -13.25 3.84 1.19
N MET A 149 -13.77 2.72 0.71
CA MET A 149 -12.98 1.63 0.15
C MET A 149 -13.71 0.97 -1.01
N ILE A 150 -12.96 0.29 -1.84
CA ILE A 150 -13.49 -0.62 -2.85
C ILE A 150 -13.32 -2.04 -2.31
N LEU A 151 -14.43 -2.76 -2.22
CA LEU A 151 -14.47 -4.16 -1.83
C LEU A 151 -14.72 -5.02 -3.07
N GLY A 152 -14.02 -6.17 -3.14
CA GLY A 152 -14.38 -7.28 -4.01
C GLY A 152 -15.21 -8.29 -3.21
N ILE A 153 -16.23 -8.85 -3.82
CA ILE A 153 -17.06 -9.90 -3.23
C ILE A 153 -17.40 -10.90 -4.31
N ARG A 154 -17.00 -12.16 -4.14
CA ARG A 154 -17.45 -13.27 -4.99
C ARG A 154 -18.77 -13.80 -4.49
N ILE A 155 -19.70 -14.04 -5.41
CA ILE A 155 -21.04 -14.54 -5.11
C ILE A 155 -20.98 -16.06 -4.99
N ASP A 156 -21.19 -16.54 -3.77
CA ASP A 156 -21.29 -17.96 -3.47
C ASP A 156 -22.54 -18.58 -4.13
N SER A 157 -22.46 -19.87 -4.45
CA SER A 157 -23.55 -20.65 -5.06
C SER A 157 -24.85 -20.68 -4.21
N TYR A 158 -24.74 -20.39 -2.93
CA TYR A 158 -25.88 -20.35 -2.00
C TYR A 158 -26.40 -18.95 -1.72
N SER A 159 -25.86 -17.92 -2.35
CA SER A 159 -26.24 -16.53 -2.09
C SER A 159 -27.67 -16.23 -2.51
N LYS A 160 -28.41 -15.53 -1.65
CA LYS A 160 -29.82 -15.11 -1.87
C LYS A 160 -29.99 -14.05 -2.95
N ILE A 161 -28.90 -13.47 -3.45
CA ILE A 161 -28.94 -12.47 -4.53
C ILE A 161 -28.82 -13.09 -5.91
N ILE A 162 -28.53 -14.39 -6.03
CA ILE A 162 -28.50 -15.07 -7.32
C ILE A 162 -29.88 -14.97 -7.99
N GLY A 163 -29.88 -14.60 -9.26
CA GLY A 163 -31.10 -14.39 -10.05
C GLY A 163 -31.75 -13.02 -9.86
N LYS A 164 -31.29 -12.21 -8.90
CA LYS A 164 -31.79 -10.83 -8.75
C LYS A 164 -31.10 -9.89 -9.74
N SER A 165 -31.82 -8.85 -10.13
CA SER A 165 -31.22 -7.72 -10.88
C SER A 165 -30.43 -6.83 -9.93
N ILE A 166 -29.40 -6.14 -10.45
CA ILE A 166 -28.60 -5.20 -9.66
C ILE A 166 -29.46 -4.18 -8.91
N LYS A 167 -30.53 -3.67 -9.54
CA LYS A 167 -31.47 -2.72 -8.91
C LYS A 167 -32.20 -3.29 -7.67
N ASP A 168 -32.36 -4.61 -7.59
CA ASP A 168 -33.08 -5.27 -6.52
C ASP A 168 -32.17 -5.68 -5.36
N ILE A 169 -30.87 -5.41 -5.48
CA ILE A 169 -29.88 -5.67 -4.43
C ILE A 169 -29.89 -4.53 -3.44
N ILE A 170 -30.18 -4.87 -2.19
CA ILE A 170 -30.13 -3.92 -1.09
C ILE A 170 -28.69 -3.85 -0.60
N LEU A 171 -28.14 -2.64 -0.56
CA LEU A 171 -26.79 -2.37 -0.03
C LEU A 171 -26.87 -1.43 1.17
N PRO A 172 -25.86 -1.43 2.05
CA PRO A 172 -25.75 -0.41 3.10
C PRO A 172 -25.72 0.99 2.52
N ASN A 173 -26.17 1.98 3.28
CA ASN A 173 -26.13 3.39 2.87
C ASN A 173 -24.72 3.81 2.42
N HIS A 174 -24.65 4.65 1.41
CA HIS A 174 -23.40 5.12 0.79
C HIS A 174 -22.55 4.01 0.16
N SER A 175 -23.19 2.94 -0.29
CA SER A 175 -22.59 1.84 -1.03
C SER A 175 -23.14 1.77 -2.45
N SER A 176 -22.31 1.41 -3.42
CA SER A 176 -22.72 1.22 -4.80
C SER A 176 -21.88 0.15 -5.48
N ILE A 177 -22.52 -0.68 -6.31
CA ILE A 177 -21.81 -1.60 -7.21
C ILE A 177 -21.18 -0.75 -8.31
N ILE A 178 -19.89 -0.90 -8.53
CA ILE A 178 -19.14 -0.13 -9.53
C ILE A 178 -18.72 -0.98 -10.73
N LEU A 179 -18.62 -2.31 -10.54
CA LEU A 179 -18.30 -3.25 -11.62
C LEU A 179 -18.86 -4.62 -11.30
N LEU A 180 -19.27 -5.34 -12.33
CA LEU A 180 -19.63 -6.76 -12.29
C LEU A 180 -18.63 -7.53 -13.15
N ILE A 181 -17.96 -8.52 -12.56
CA ILE A 181 -17.05 -9.42 -13.25
C ILE A 181 -17.72 -10.80 -13.28
N ARG A 182 -17.89 -11.34 -14.48
CA ARG A 182 -18.49 -12.67 -14.67
C ARG A 182 -17.49 -13.76 -14.33
N ALA A 183 -17.99 -14.95 -14.00
CA ALA A 183 -17.14 -16.12 -13.75
C ALA A 183 -16.13 -16.44 -14.88
N ASN A 184 -16.42 -16.04 -16.12
CA ASN A 184 -15.53 -16.18 -17.27
C ASN A 184 -14.56 -15.00 -17.47
N GLY A 185 -14.48 -14.07 -16.50
CA GLY A 185 -13.60 -12.89 -16.55
C GLY A 185 -14.12 -11.71 -17.37
N ILE A 186 -15.29 -11.81 -17.99
CA ILE A 186 -15.89 -10.67 -18.72
C ILE A 186 -16.35 -9.62 -17.70
N THR A 187 -15.97 -8.36 -17.94
CA THR A 187 -16.36 -7.24 -17.11
C THR A 187 -17.56 -6.52 -17.71
N ASP A 188 -18.57 -6.31 -16.89
CA ASP A 188 -19.78 -5.58 -17.25
C ASP A 188 -19.92 -4.32 -16.39
N PRO A 189 -20.20 -3.14 -16.96
CA PRO A 189 -20.62 -2.00 -16.16
C PRO A 189 -21.93 -2.34 -15.45
N PRO A 190 -22.15 -1.86 -14.21
CA PRO A 190 -23.38 -2.16 -13.47
C PRO A 190 -24.55 -1.47 -14.16
N SER A 191 -25.42 -2.24 -14.80
CA SER A 191 -26.72 -1.75 -15.28
C SER A 191 -27.82 -2.35 -14.42
N GLU A 192 -28.88 -1.59 -14.20
CA GLU A 192 -29.99 -1.95 -13.32
C GLU A 192 -30.62 -3.30 -13.63
N HIS A 193 -30.60 -3.70 -14.92
CA HIS A 193 -31.23 -4.93 -15.41
C HIS A 193 -30.31 -6.15 -15.45
N LYS A 194 -29.01 -5.99 -15.13
CA LYS A 194 -28.08 -7.12 -15.12
C LYS A 194 -28.38 -8.05 -13.95
N THR A 195 -28.53 -9.33 -14.26
CA THR A 195 -28.80 -10.40 -13.29
C THR A 195 -27.49 -10.94 -12.71
N ILE A 196 -27.47 -11.20 -11.41
CA ILE A 196 -26.35 -11.80 -10.70
C ILE A 196 -26.39 -13.32 -10.85
N HIS A 197 -25.23 -13.92 -11.10
CA HIS A 197 -25.06 -15.38 -11.20
C HIS A 197 -24.08 -15.86 -10.12
N SER A 198 -24.06 -17.16 -9.91
CA SER A 198 -23.05 -17.82 -9.09
C SER A 198 -21.65 -17.57 -9.65
N GLU A 199 -20.64 -17.43 -8.80
CA GLU A 199 -19.25 -17.15 -9.12
C GLU A 199 -18.99 -15.78 -9.78
N ASP A 200 -20.03 -14.93 -9.92
CA ASP A 200 -19.82 -13.54 -10.28
C ASP A 200 -19.08 -12.81 -9.16
N GLU A 201 -18.28 -11.81 -9.53
CA GLU A 201 -17.60 -10.94 -8.59
C GLU A 201 -18.13 -9.51 -8.70
N LEU A 202 -18.50 -8.94 -7.56
CA LEU A 202 -18.97 -7.57 -7.47
C LEU A 202 -17.87 -6.68 -6.89
N LEU A 203 -17.53 -5.59 -7.58
CA LEU A 203 -16.76 -4.52 -6.99
C LEU A 203 -17.71 -3.47 -6.43
N ILE A 204 -17.57 -3.17 -5.14
CA ILE A 204 -18.49 -2.31 -4.41
C ILE A 204 -17.71 -1.17 -3.76
N LEU A 205 -18.07 0.07 -4.08
CA LEU A 205 -17.63 1.26 -3.36
C LEU A 205 -18.47 1.38 -2.09
N THR A 206 -17.85 1.48 -0.92
CA THR A 206 -18.55 1.59 0.36
C THR A 206 -17.72 2.36 1.41
N GLU A 207 -18.35 2.71 2.54
CA GLU A 207 -17.63 3.22 3.70
C GLU A 207 -16.99 2.08 4.50
N GLU A 208 -15.83 2.33 5.10
CA GLU A 208 -15.06 1.34 5.89
C GLU A 208 -15.92 0.65 6.97
N LYS A 209 -16.79 1.40 7.66
CA LYS A 209 -17.70 0.88 8.69
C LYS A 209 -18.69 -0.19 8.21
N ASN A 210 -18.94 -0.25 6.89
CA ASN A 210 -19.88 -1.17 6.30
C ASN A 210 -19.24 -2.50 5.87
N LYS A 211 -17.90 -2.62 5.89
CA LYS A 211 -17.18 -3.82 5.42
C LYS A 211 -17.75 -5.12 5.99
N ASN A 212 -17.85 -5.18 7.32
CA ASN A 212 -18.29 -6.41 8.01
C ASN A 212 -19.76 -6.72 7.81
N LYS A 213 -20.57 -5.69 7.54
CA LYS A 213 -22.02 -5.86 7.29
C LYS A 213 -22.31 -6.28 5.86
N MET A 214 -21.38 -6.10 4.94
CA MET A 214 -21.63 -6.33 3.52
C MET A 214 -22.05 -7.78 3.22
N LEU A 215 -21.49 -8.77 3.93
CA LEU A 215 -21.87 -10.17 3.81
C LEU A 215 -23.34 -10.42 4.17
N GLU A 216 -23.87 -9.76 5.20
CA GLU A 216 -25.27 -9.92 5.64
C GLU A 216 -26.27 -9.51 4.54
N TYR A 217 -25.87 -8.56 3.67
CA TYR A 217 -26.69 -8.07 2.57
C TYR A 217 -26.59 -8.94 1.31
N LEU A 218 -25.50 -9.66 1.12
CA LEU A 218 -25.18 -10.36 -0.12
C LEU A 218 -25.15 -11.88 0.00
N SER A 219 -25.22 -12.42 1.22
CA SER A 219 -25.29 -13.88 1.50
C SER A 219 -26.71 -14.44 1.43
#